data_29dfb563afe538c84db518c504533cad
#
_entry.id   29dfb563afe538c84db518c504533cad
#
_cell.length_a   1.000
_cell.length_b   1.000
_cell.length_c   1.000
_cell.angle_alpha   90.00
_cell.angle_beta   90.00
_cell.angle_gamma   90.00
#
_symmetry.space_group_name_H-M   'P 1'
#
loop_
_entity.id
_entity.type
_entity.pdbx_description
1 polymer ?
#
loop_
_entity_poly.entity_id
_entity_poly.type
_entity_poly.pdbx_seq_one_letter_code
_entity_poly.pdbx_strand_id
1 'polypeptide(L)'
;MQDLKNIEKALGLKFNNVTLLEEAMTHSSAANEIGAPTFYLKHNERLEFLGDAVLDLVVGGILFAARPNDDEGVLSTLKSQIVNAKTLAVCAERLGLPEMINFGKGELKNFGNSKTSNLSSAFEALVGALYVDKGFDEARTVAEKWLSVEIEANLIEGVQIDPKTRLQMTLQNQDGTVPTYRLKSRSGPD
;
A
#
# COMPACT_ATOMS: atom_id res chain seq x y z
N MET A 1 -10.18 -4.96 23.10
CA MET A 1 -10.77 -4.28 21.93
C MET A 1 -10.26 -2.86 21.97
N GLN A 2 -9.60 -2.39 20.91
CA GLN A 2 -9.14 -1.02 20.83
C GLN A 2 -10.36 -0.08 20.77
N ASP A 3 -10.22 1.11 21.32
CA ASP A 3 -11.29 2.10 21.28
C ASP A 3 -11.32 2.73 19.86
N LEU A 4 -12.28 2.30 19.03
CA LEU A 4 -12.47 2.77 17.65
C LEU A 4 -12.58 4.29 17.55
N LYS A 5 -13.13 4.96 18.57
CA LYS A 5 -13.18 6.42 18.65
C LYS A 5 -11.79 7.06 18.75
N ASN A 6 -10.88 6.40 19.46
CA ASN A 6 -9.50 6.85 19.53
C ASN A 6 -8.78 6.67 18.19
N ILE A 7 -9.08 5.58 17.46
CA ILE A 7 -8.57 5.38 16.10
C ILE A 7 -9.10 6.47 15.15
N GLU A 8 -10.40 6.72 15.13
CA GLU A 8 -10.98 7.80 14.31
C GLU A 8 -10.33 9.16 14.61
N LYS A 9 -10.13 9.47 15.88
CA LYS A 9 -9.48 10.72 16.31
C LYS A 9 -8.03 10.80 15.86
N ALA A 10 -7.27 9.73 15.98
CA ALA A 10 -5.86 9.68 15.58
C ALA A 10 -5.70 9.82 14.06
N LEU A 11 -6.58 9.21 13.29
CA LEU A 11 -6.60 9.31 11.83
C LEU A 11 -7.19 10.64 11.30
N GLY A 12 -7.88 11.40 12.17
CA GLY A 12 -8.62 12.59 11.77
C GLY A 12 -9.83 12.28 10.90
N LEU A 13 -10.40 11.08 11.04
CA LEU A 13 -11.52 10.56 10.26
C LEU A 13 -12.75 10.33 11.15
N LYS A 14 -13.90 10.22 10.50
CA LYS A 14 -15.13 9.77 11.14
C LYS A 14 -15.88 8.86 10.18
N PHE A 15 -16.16 7.63 10.60
CA PHE A 15 -16.93 6.67 9.82
C PHE A 15 -18.43 6.81 10.10
N ASN A 16 -19.25 6.62 9.07
CA ASN A 16 -20.70 6.46 9.20
C ASN A 16 -21.02 5.07 9.77
N ASN A 17 -20.30 4.07 9.27
CA ASN A 17 -20.35 2.69 9.76
C ASN A 17 -19.00 2.29 10.36
N VAL A 18 -18.86 2.44 11.68
CA VAL A 18 -17.62 2.14 12.42
C VAL A 18 -17.21 0.66 12.34
N THR A 19 -18.13 -0.26 11.97
CA THR A 19 -17.77 -1.67 11.79
C THR A 19 -16.84 -1.90 10.60
N LEU A 20 -16.84 -1.01 9.60
CA LEU A 20 -15.89 -1.05 8.49
C LEU A 20 -14.47 -0.70 8.95
N LEU A 21 -14.32 0.26 9.87
CA LEU A 21 -13.05 0.56 10.49
C LEU A 21 -12.53 -0.62 11.34
N GLU A 22 -13.42 -1.24 12.12
CA GLU A 22 -13.08 -2.44 12.91
C GLU A 22 -12.62 -3.58 11.99
N GLU A 23 -13.34 -3.84 10.88
CA GLU A 23 -12.98 -4.84 9.88
C GLU A 23 -11.62 -4.52 9.26
N ALA A 24 -11.37 -3.27 8.83
CA ALA A 24 -10.11 -2.84 8.24
C ALA A 24 -8.92 -2.99 9.21
N MET A 25 -9.14 -2.77 10.50
CA MET A 25 -8.11 -2.89 11.54
C MET A 25 -8.04 -4.29 12.15
N THR A 26 -8.69 -5.30 11.60
CA THR A 26 -8.63 -6.68 12.09
C THR A 26 -7.88 -7.58 11.11
N HIS A 27 -6.72 -8.06 11.52
CA HIS A 27 -5.93 -9.04 10.76
C HIS A 27 -6.56 -10.44 10.85
N SER A 28 -6.44 -11.25 9.80
CA SER A 28 -7.01 -12.60 9.73
C SER A 28 -6.57 -13.52 10.91
N SER A 29 -5.37 -13.33 11.44
CA SER A 29 -4.91 -14.08 12.63
C SER A 29 -5.75 -13.84 13.86
N ALA A 30 -6.26 -12.61 14.08
CA ALA A 30 -7.15 -12.32 15.19
C ALA A 30 -8.51 -12.99 15.02
N ALA A 31 -9.06 -12.97 13.81
CA ALA A 31 -10.30 -13.62 13.47
C ALA A 31 -10.23 -15.15 13.72
N ASN A 32 -9.11 -15.77 13.36
CA ASN A 32 -8.90 -17.22 13.51
C ASN A 32 -8.76 -17.67 14.97
N GLU A 33 -8.22 -16.84 15.85
CA GLU A 33 -8.05 -17.19 17.27
C GLU A 33 -9.36 -17.21 18.08
N ILE A 34 -10.37 -16.48 17.64
CA ILE A 34 -11.66 -16.42 18.34
C ILE A 34 -12.47 -17.72 18.17
N GLY A 35 -12.06 -18.61 17.23
CA GLY A 35 -12.68 -19.92 17.05
C GLY A 35 -14.13 -19.87 16.55
N ALA A 36 -14.62 -18.69 16.18
CA ALA A 36 -15.90 -18.57 15.50
C ALA A 36 -15.77 -19.10 14.06
N PRO A 37 -16.81 -19.70 13.49
CA PRO A 37 -16.80 -20.03 12.09
C PRO A 37 -16.36 -18.80 11.28
N THR A 38 -15.39 -18.94 10.38
CA THR A 38 -14.77 -17.86 9.58
C THR A 38 -15.79 -16.96 8.87
N PHE A 39 -17.02 -17.44 8.78
CA PHE A 39 -18.17 -16.72 8.22
C PHE A 39 -18.64 -15.49 9.05
N TYR A 40 -18.35 -15.45 10.36
CA TYR A 40 -18.85 -14.38 11.23
C TYR A 40 -17.80 -13.32 11.63
N LEU A 41 -16.54 -13.61 11.43
CA LEU A 41 -15.46 -12.68 11.78
C LEU A 41 -14.91 -12.04 10.51
N LYS A 42 -15.28 -10.82 10.31
CA LYS A 42 -14.75 -10.01 9.23
C LYS A 42 -13.33 -9.60 9.55
N HIS A 43 -12.44 -9.77 8.60
CA HIS A 43 -11.05 -9.33 8.63
C HIS A 43 -10.73 -8.53 7.37
N ASN A 44 -9.59 -7.89 7.37
CA ASN A 44 -9.24 -6.84 6.42
C ASN A 44 -9.05 -7.27 4.95
N GLU A 45 -8.82 -8.55 4.64
CA GLU A 45 -8.42 -9.00 3.28
C GLU A 45 -9.38 -8.58 2.15
N ARG A 46 -10.69 -8.56 2.39
CA ARG A 46 -11.63 -8.10 1.36
C ARG A 46 -11.60 -6.58 1.15
N LEU A 47 -11.39 -5.83 2.21
CA LEU A 47 -11.22 -4.38 2.16
C LEU A 47 -9.86 -4.01 1.57
N GLU A 48 -8.82 -4.76 1.86
CA GLU A 48 -7.50 -4.68 1.25
C GLU A 48 -7.59 -4.81 -0.28
N PHE A 49 -8.20 -5.90 -0.76
CA PHE A 49 -8.42 -6.11 -2.21
C PHE A 49 -9.12 -4.92 -2.88
N LEU A 50 -10.13 -4.35 -2.23
CA LEU A 50 -10.86 -3.19 -2.76
C LEU A 50 -10.00 -1.92 -2.68
N GLY A 51 -9.29 -1.73 -1.58
CA GLY A 51 -8.46 -0.56 -1.33
C GLY A 51 -7.27 -0.45 -2.26
N ASP A 52 -6.63 -1.57 -2.60
CA ASP A 52 -5.59 -1.65 -3.62
C ASP A 52 -6.10 -1.08 -4.96
N ALA A 53 -7.26 -1.53 -5.43
CA ALA A 53 -7.87 -1.01 -6.66
C ALA A 53 -8.21 0.49 -6.59
N VAL A 54 -8.65 0.98 -5.43
CA VAL A 54 -8.93 2.42 -5.21
C VAL A 54 -7.64 3.23 -5.24
N LEU A 55 -6.59 2.78 -4.57
CA LEU A 55 -5.27 3.42 -4.58
C LEU A 55 -4.67 3.47 -5.98
N ASP A 56 -4.77 2.39 -6.72
CA ASP A 56 -4.31 2.29 -8.11
C ASP A 56 -5.01 3.32 -9.01
N LEU A 57 -6.33 3.46 -8.86
CA LEU A 57 -7.12 4.45 -9.61
C LEU A 57 -6.76 5.90 -9.20
N VAL A 58 -6.63 6.17 -7.90
CA VAL A 58 -6.30 7.51 -7.37
C VAL A 58 -4.93 7.95 -7.86
N VAL A 59 -3.90 7.12 -7.62
CA VAL A 59 -2.51 7.47 -8.00
C VAL A 59 -2.36 7.51 -9.51
N GLY A 60 -2.96 6.56 -10.24
CA GLY A 60 -2.98 6.57 -11.70
C GLY A 60 -3.59 7.84 -12.28
N GLY A 61 -4.73 8.29 -11.72
CA GLY A 61 -5.37 9.54 -12.13
C GLY A 61 -4.53 10.78 -11.89
N ILE A 62 -3.85 10.85 -10.74
CA ILE A 62 -2.94 11.95 -10.40
C ILE A 62 -1.75 11.99 -11.39
N LEU A 63 -1.09 10.86 -11.61
CA LEU A 63 0.05 10.76 -12.50
C LEU A 63 -0.33 11.09 -13.94
N PHE A 64 -1.46 10.59 -14.43
CA PHE A 64 -1.97 10.87 -15.77
C PHE A 64 -2.19 12.38 -15.99
N ALA A 65 -2.76 13.06 -15.00
CA ALA A 65 -2.99 14.50 -15.07
C ALA A 65 -1.70 15.33 -14.95
N ALA A 66 -0.78 14.91 -14.07
CA ALA A 66 0.45 15.64 -13.77
C ALA A 66 1.55 15.45 -14.84
N ARG A 67 1.50 14.34 -15.59
CA ARG A 67 2.54 13.91 -16.55
C ARG A 67 1.98 13.66 -17.96
N PRO A 68 1.39 14.68 -18.61
CA PRO A 68 0.64 14.50 -19.87
C PRO A 68 1.49 14.06 -21.08
N ASN A 69 2.81 14.15 -20.98
CA ASN A 69 3.74 13.80 -22.07
C ASN A 69 4.48 12.46 -21.83
N ASP A 70 4.25 11.82 -20.67
CA ASP A 70 4.88 10.55 -20.36
C ASP A 70 4.09 9.38 -20.96
N ASP A 71 4.79 8.36 -21.39
CA ASP A 71 4.18 7.14 -21.91
C ASP A 71 3.63 6.23 -20.79
N GLU A 72 2.89 5.21 -21.18
CA GLU A 72 2.27 4.26 -20.24
C GLU A 72 3.31 3.57 -19.36
N GLY A 73 4.47 3.18 -19.91
CA GLY A 73 5.53 2.50 -19.17
C GLY A 73 6.10 3.36 -18.04
N VAL A 74 6.29 4.66 -18.30
CA VAL A 74 6.72 5.64 -17.29
C VAL A 74 5.66 5.80 -16.21
N LEU A 75 4.39 5.99 -16.59
CA LEU A 75 3.28 6.15 -15.65
C LEU A 75 3.08 4.91 -14.77
N SER A 76 3.15 3.72 -15.35
CA SER A 76 3.05 2.45 -14.63
C SER A 76 4.21 2.25 -13.64
N THR A 77 5.42 2.64 -14.03
CA THR A 77 6.60 2.57 -13.17
C THR A 77 6.45 3.52 -11.98
N LEU A 78 6.08 4.79 -12.21
CA LEU A 78 5.85 5.76 -11.14
C LEU A 78 4.74 5.30 -10.20
N LYS A 79 3.62 4.79 -10.74
CA LYS A 79 2.55 4.23 -9.92
C LYS A 79 3.06 3.12 -9.03
N SER A 80 3.81 2.16 -9.54
CA SER A 80 4.36 1.05 -8.76
C SER A 80 5.39 1.50 -7.70
N GLN A 81 6.09 2.62 -7.91
CA GLN A 81 6.98 3.22 -6.90
C GLN A 81 6.21 3.86 -5.75
N ILE A 82 5.01 4.36 -6.00
CA ILE A 82 4.14 4.98 -4.98
C ILE A 82 3.29 3.92 -4.29
N VAL A 83 2.64 3.02 -5.07
CA VAL A 83 1.71 2.02 -4.55
C VAL A 83 2.39 0.65 -4.48
N ASN A 84 3.33 0.50 -3.55
CA ASN A 84 3.96 -0.78 -3.25
C ASN A 84 3.97 -1.03 -1.74
N ALA A 85 4.10 -2.28 -1.35
CA ALA A 85 4.02 -2.69 0.05
C ALA A 85 4.99 -1.92 0.97
N LYS A 86 6.22 -1.63 0.51
CA LYS A 86 7.21 -0.91 1.31
C LYS A 86 6.78 0.55 1.56
N THR A 87 6.34 1.24 0.52
CA THR A 87 5.86 2.62 0.60
C THR A 87 4.61 2.73 1.47
N LEU A 88 3.62 1.84 1.22
CA LEU A 88 2.38 1.83 1.98
C LEU A 88 2.60 1.48 3.46
N ALA A 89 3.56 0.60 3.77
CA ALA A 89 3.93 0.32 5.16
C ALA A 89 4.53 1.55 5.86
N VAL A 90 5.38 2.34 5.20
CA VAL A 90 5.89 3.61 5.75
C VAL A 90 4.75 4.59 6.01
N CYS A 91 3.77 4.68 5.09
CA CYS A 91 2.58 5.50 5.30
C CYS A 91 1.74 5.01 6.49
N ALA A 92 1.58 3.69 6.62
CA ALA A 92 0.90 3.07 7.75
C ALA A 92 1.58 3.39 9.10
N GLU A 93 2.91 3.30 9.16
CA GLU A 93 3.69 3.69 10.35
C GLU A 93 3.51 5.16 10.70
N ARG A 94 3.54 6.05 9.71
CA ARG A 94 3.32 7.49 9.88
C ARG A 94 1.93 7.82 10.43
N LEU A 95 0.93 7.00 10.09
CA LEU A 95 -0.44 7.10 10.64
C LEU A 95 -0.61 6.42 12.01
N GLY A 96 0.41 5.70 12.51
CA GLY A 96 0.34 4.96 13.76
C GLY A 96 -0.47 3.65 13.66
N LEU A 97 -0.67 3.10 12.46
CA LEU A 97 -1.44 1.85 12.27
C LEU A 97 -0.87 0.64 13.02
N PRO A 98 0.46 0.46 13.21
CA PRO A 98 1.00 -0.67 13.97
C PRO A 98 0.33 -0.89 15.33
N GLU A 99 -0.07 0.20 15.99
CA GLU A 99 -0.71 0.19 17.32
C GLU A 99 -2.24 0.03 17.22
N MET A 100 -2.80 0.17 16.03
CA MET A 100 -4.25 0.18 15.79
C MET A 100 -4.76 -1.15 15.22
N ILE A 101 -3.86 -2.01 14.70
CA ILE A 101 -4.26 -3.28 14.12
C ILE A 101 -4.46 -4.32 15.22
N ASN A 102 -5.57 -5.02 15.15
CA ASN A 102 -5.88 -6.16 16.01
C ASN A 102 -5.28 -7.44 15.41
N PHE A 103 -4.24 -7.96 16.03
CA PHE A 103 -3.57 -9.20 15.66
C PHE A 103 -3.88 -10.33 16.65
N GLY A 104 -3.86 -11.56 16.16
CA GLY A 104 -3.82 -12.74 17.02
C GLY A 104 -2.51 -12.83 17.82
N LYS A 105 -2.53 -13.51 18.95
CA LYS A 105 -1.38 -13.66 19.86
C LYS A 105 -0.17 -14.30 19.18
N GLY A 106 -0.43 -15.26 18.28
CA GLY A 106 0.61 -15.93 17.51
C GLY A 106 1.33 -14.96 16.56
N GLU A 107 0.55 -14.13 15.84
CA GLU A 107 1.09 -13.14 14.91
C GLU A 107 1.87 -12.04 15.65
N LEU A 108 1.38 -11.57 16.79
CA LEU A 108 2.11 -10.60 17.64
C LEU A 108 3.46 -11.13 18.14
N LYS A 109 3.53 -12.42 18.55
CA LYS A 109 4.79 -13.04 18.95
C LYS A 109 5.81 -13.10 17.79
N ASN A 110 5.33 -13.13 16.56
CA ASN A 110 6.14 -13.13 15.35
C ASN A 110 6.31 -11.73 14.75
N PHE A 111 6.20 -10.67 15.56
CA PHE A 111 6.37 -9.27 15.15
C PHE A 111 5.41 -8.85 14.04
N GLY A 112 4.17 -9.36 14.05
CA GLY A 112 3.17 -9.07 13.02
C GLY A 112 2.90 -7.59 12.82
N ASN A 113 2.95 -6.80 13.89
CA ASN A 113 2.75 -5.35 13.88
C ASN A 113 3.89 -4.53 13.25
N SER A 114 5.01 -5.16 12.89
CA SER A 114 6.13 -4.53 12.17
C SER A 114 6.40 -5.16 10.80
N LYS A 115 5.61 -6.15 10.38
CA LYS A 115 5.75 -6.74 9.06
C LYS A 115 5.22 -5.79 7.99
N THR A 116 6.06 -5.50 7.01
CA THR A 116 5.71 -4.66 5.85
C THR A 116 4.41 -5.09 5.18
N SER A 117 4.20 -6.39 4.97
CA SER A 117 2.97 -6.92 4.37
C SER A 117 1.72 -6.59 5.19
N ASN A 118 1.76 -6.79 6.51
CA ASN A 118 0.60 -6.55 7.37
C ASN A 118 0.25 -5.06 7.44
N LEU A 119 1.26 -4.19 7.44
CA LEU A 119 1.08 -2.75 7.48
C LEU A 119 0.52 -2.21 6.15
N SER A 120 1.06 -2.67 5.01
CA SER A 120 0.51 -2.29 3.70
C SER A 120 -0.93 -2.78 3.54
N SER A 121 -1.22 -4.03 3.87
CA SER A 121 -2.58 -4.59 3.80
C SER A 121 -3.58 -3.81 4.66
N ALA A 122 -3.17 -3.39 5.87
CA ALA A 122 -4.03 -2.58 6.73
C ALA A 122 -4.26 -1.16 6.17
N PHE A 123 -3.24 -0.55 5.55
CA PHE A 123 -3.38 0.74 4.88
C PHE A 123 -4.37 0.65 3.70
N GLU A 124 -4.21 -0.34 2.84
CA GLU A 124 -5.13 -0.61 1.73
C GLU A 124 -6.55 -0.87 2.25
N ALA A 125 -6.69 -1.73 3.26
CA ALA A 125 -8.00 -2.02 3.85
C ALA A 125 -8.68 -0.78 4.43
N LEU A 126 -7.94 0.13 5.02
CA LEU A 126 -8.47 1.39 5.54
C LEU A 126 -9.00 2.29 4.41
N VAL A 127 -8.29 2.37 3.28
CA VAL A 127 -8.76 3.09 2.08
C VAL A 127 -10.00 2.41 1.50
N GLY A 128 -10.03 1.07 1.43
CA GLY A 128 -11.19 0.30 1.01
C GLY A 128 -12.41 0.52 1.90
N ALA A 129 -12.20 0.59 3.22
CA ALA A 129 -13.26 0.89 4.20
C ALA A 129 -13.83 2.30 4.00
N LEU A 130 -12.97 3.30 3.76
CA LEU A 130 -13.41 4.66 3.44
C LEU A 130 -14.23 4.71 2.15
N TYR A 131 -13.80 3.99 1.12
CA TYR A 131 -14.54 3.92 -0.13
C TYR A 131 -15.94 3.33 0.06
N VAL A 132 -16.06 2.25 0.83
CA VAL A 132 -17.37 1.62 1.12
C VAL A 132 -18.26 2.53 1.96
N ASP A 133 -17.68 3.25 2.93
CA ASP A 133 -18.40 4.08 3.88
C ASP A 133 -18.84 5.42 3.30
N LYS A 134 -18.02 6.05 2.45
CA LYS A 134 -18.18 7.45 2.03
C LYS A 134 -18.11 7.68 0.52
N GLY A 135 -17.80 6.65 -0.24
CA GLY A 135 -17.64 6.74 -1.68
C GLY A 135 -16.24 7.18 -2.13
N PHE A 136 -16.09 7.28 -3.46
CA PHE A 136 -14.79 7.47 -4.10
C PHE A 136 -14.14 8.82 -3.80
N ASP A 137 -14.92 9.91 -3.83
CA ASP A 137 -14.35 11.26 -3.69
C ASP A 137 -13.71 11.49 -2.32
N GLU A 138 -14.34 10.99 -1.25
CA GLU A 138 -13.77 11.08 0.10
C GLU A 138 -12.55 10.16 0.25
N ALA A 139 -12.63 8.91 -0.21
CA ALA A 139 -11.52 7.98 -0.19
C ALA A 139 -10.32 8.53 -0.98
N ARG A 140 -10.56 9.13 -2.14
CA ARG A 140 -9.56 9.81 -2.95
C ARG A 140 -8.91 10.95 -2.18
N THR A 141 -9.69 11.87 -1.62
CA THR A 141 -9.17 13.04 -0.88
C THR A 141 -8.26 12.61 0.27
N VAL A 142 -8.65 11.57 1.01
CA VAL A 142 -7.89 11.04 2.12
C VAL A 142 -6.62 10.32 1.65
N ALA A 143 -6.71 9.49 0.61
CA ALA A 143 -5.56 8.78 0.05
C ALA A 143 -4.52 9.76 -0.54
N GLU A 144 -4.94 10.78 -1.28
CA GLU A 144 -4.06 11.86 -1.78
C GLU A 144 -3.32 12.55 -0.64
N LYS A 145 -4.01 12.88 0.45
CA LYS A 145 -3.40 13.48 1.63
C LYS A 145 -2.35 12.57 2.28
N TRP A 146 -2.66 11.29 2.44
CA TRP A 146 -1.77 10.35 3.11
C TRP A 146 -0.55 9.97 2.28
N LEU A 147 -0.68 9.99 0.95
CA LEU A 147 0.40 9.69 0.00
C LEU A 147 1.09 10.94 -0.56
N SER A 148 0.74 12.15 -0.09
CA SER A 148 1.23 13.40 -0.69
C SER A 148 2.74 13.48 -0.79
N VAL A 149 3.47 13.06 0.24
CA VAL A 149 4.95 13.07 0.28
C VAL A 149 5.52 12.14 -0.80
N GLU A 150 4.99 10.94 -0.93
CA GLU A 150 5.43 9.93 -1.90
C GLU A 150 5.09 10.35 -3.33
N ILE A 151 3.91 10.93 -3.53
CA ILE A 151 3.49 11.46 -4.82
C ILE A 151 4.39 12.61 -5.26
N GLU A 152 4.59 13.62 -4.39
CA GLU A 152 5.43 14.77 -4.69
C GLU A 152 6.88 14.36 -4.98
N ALA A 153 7.47 13.48 -4.17
CA ALA A 153 8.82 12.96 -4.39
C ALA A 153 8.96 12.31 -5.77
N ASN A 154 8.03 11.44 -6.15
CA ASN A 154 8.06 10.75 -7.45
C ASN A 154 7.79 11.69 -8.63
N LEU A 155 6.97 12.72 -8.46
CA LEU A 155 6.74 13.73 -9.50
C LEU A 155 7.99 14.59 -9.75
N ILE A 156 8.79 14.88 -8.71
CA ILE A 156 10.03 15.68 -8.80
C ILE A 156 11.19 14.81 -9.32
N GLU A 157 11.41 13.66 -8.71
CA GLU A 157 12.57 12.80 -9.02
C GLU A 157 12.39 12.01 -10.33
N GLY A 158 11.13 11.78 -10.74
CA GLY A 158 10.80 10.97 -11.90
C GLY A 158 11.05 9.48 -11.66
N VAL A 159 11.11 8.70 -12.74
CA VAL A 159 11.32 7.24 -12.67
C VAL A 159 12.73 6.94 -12.18
N GLN A 160 12.84 6.37 -11.00
CA GLN A 160 14.10 5.78 -10.53
C GLN A 160 14.29 4.42 -11.19
N ILE A 161 14.91 4.42 -12.37
CA ILE A 161 15.25 3.19 -13.09
C ILE A 161 16.57 2.68 -12.54
N ASP A 162 16.56 1.43 -12.05
CA ASP A 162 17.81 0.80 -11.63
C ASP A 162 18.81 0.74 -12.82
N PRO A 163 20.12 0.80 -12.55
CA PRO A 163 21.14 0.90 -13.61
C PRO A 163 21.08 -0.24 -14.63
N LYS A 164 20.70 -1.44 -14.23
CA LYS A 164 20.58 -2.62 -15.11
C LYS A 164 19.41 -2.46 -16.07
N THR A 165 18.23 -2.06 -15.58
CA THR A 165 17.04 -1.79 -16.37
C THR A 165 17.28 -0.62 -17.31
N ARG A 166 17.95 0.45 -16.85
CA ARG A 166 18.34 1.59 -17.70
C ARG A 166 19.22 1.15 -18.87
N LEU A 167 20.26 0.34 -18.59
CA LEU A 167 21.13 -0.19 -19.63
C LEU A 167 20.35 -1.04 -20.63
N GLN A 168 19.45 -1.89 -20.15
CA GLN A 168 18.62 -2.73 -21.02
C GLN A 168 17.72 -1.90 -21.94
N MET A 169 17.02 -0.90 -21.39
CA MET A 169 16.17 0.02 -22.18
C MET A 169 16.99 0.80 -23.22
N THR A 170 18.17 1.29 -22.83
CA THR A 170 19.04 2.03 -23.72
C THR A 170 19.48 1.18 -24.91
N LEU A 171 19.94 -0.04 -24.67
CA LEU A 171 20.38 -0.95 -25.75
C LEU A 171 19.21 -1.42 -26.62
N GLN A 172 18.07 -1.68 -26.02
CA GLN A 172 16.88 -2.09 -26.75
C GLN A 172 16.35 -0.97 -27.68
N ASN A 173 16.42 0.28 -27.24
CA ASN A 173 16.02 1.44 -28.04
C ASN A 173 17.03 1.82 -29.11
N GLN A 174 18.34 1.60 -28.91
CA GLN A 174 19.40 1.94 -29.89
C GLN A 174 19.58 0.88 -30.96
N ASP A 175 19.68 -0.38 -30.57
CA ASP A 175 20.12 -1.46 -31.45
C ASP A 175 19.15 -2.65 -31.51
N GLY A 176 18.01 -2.62 -30.77
CA GLY A 176 17.08 -3.74 -30.62
C GLY A 176 17.67 -4.93 -29.87
N THR A 177 18.81 -4.75 -29.20
CA THR A 177 19.54 -5.83 -28.52
C THR A 177 19.19 -5.92 -27.04
N VAL A 178 19.11 -7.16 -26.53
CA VAL A 178 18.91 -7.42 -25.10
C VAL A 178 20.26 -7.81 -24.50
N PRO A 179 20.76 -7.11 -23.45
CA PRO A 179 22.03 -7.44 -22.82
C PRO A 179 22.04 -8.83 -22.21
N THR A 180 23.11 -9.59 -22.48
CA THR A 180 23.34 -10.90 -21.87
C THR A 180 24.25 -10.76 -20.67
N TYR A 181 23.77 -11.16 -19.49
CA TYR A 181 24.53 -11.07 -18.25
C TYR A 181 25.24 -12.39 -17.96
N ARG A 182 26.56 -12.33 -17.63
CA ARG A 182 27.33 -13.48 -17.16
C ARG A 182 27.93 -13.18 -15.80
N LEU A 183 27.79 -14.12 -14.86
CA LEU A 183 28.45 -14.02 -13.56
C LEU A 183 29.95 -14.19 -13.76
N LYS A 184 30.74 -13.15 -13.47
CA LYS A 184 32.20 -13.19 -13.60
C LYS A 184 32.91 -13.71 -12.32
N SER A 185 32.38 -13.36 -11.16
CA SER A 185 32.90 -13.81 -9.86
C SER A 185 31.86 -13.62 -8.79
N ARG A 186 31.92 -14.43 -7.75
CA ARG A 186 31.11 -14.26 -6.54
C ARG A 186 32.10 -14.03 -5.39
N SER A 187 32.13 -12.83 -4.82
CA SER A 187 32.88 -12.50 -3.62
C SER A 187 31.93 -11.95 -2.57
N GLY A 188 31.92 -12.54 -1.39
CA GLY A 188 31.14 -12.18 -0.23
C GLY A 188 31.14 -13.29 0.80
N PRO A 189 30.85 -13.02 2.07
CA PRO A 189 30.69 -14.07 3.07
C PRO A 189 29.55 -14.99 2.64
N ASP A 190 29.73 -16.30 2.85
CA ASP A 190 28.73 -17.35 2.60
C ASP A 190 27.50 -17.18 3.51
#